data_9e942690867e67411c73aab7a7928c88
#
_entry.id   9e942690867e67411c73aab7a7928c88
#
_cell.length_a   1.000
_cell.length_b   1.000
_cell.length_c   1.000
_cell.angle_alpha   90.00
_cell.angle_beta   90.00
_cell.angle_gamma   90.00
#
_symmetry.space_group_name_H-M   'P 1'
#
loop_
_entity.id
_entity.type
_entity.pdbx_description
1 polymer ?
#
loop_
_entity_poly.entity_id
_entity_poly.type
_entity_poly.pdbx_seq_one_letter_code
_entity_poly.pdbx_strand_id
1 'polypeptide(L)'
;MSDKRVSRVYIPVRTLAPAMILVLNSIAWFTLLSALLEELFEKMQLPHTEILILFGLYYAGIAVSALAGALLFPRARENSLLLWMLLGTITTALVSTIQGNSFVDNVFVCALLGISIGMGLPSALAYFGDTTAVENRGTCGGLTWIAVGIGTLGLFVAVRMVDQSLKFAALAGWRAAGILLFLAFLKLRTKVQLPTNSSSYRSILSRKDVTLYLAPWIMFSLINFVESPILRNLFGEETQQLIGFIEVAISGVFAVVGGILGDLVGRKRVVITGFVILGIEYAVLSLFSKITASWYVYTVCDGIVWGMFASVFFMTVWGDLAQTNLKEKYYALGGLPYLLAGFLPVVVKPFADSGGIETTTAFSLASFFLFLAVLPLMYAPETLPEKRIKERELRDYVERAKKTKEKYA
;
A
#
# COMPACT_ATOMS: atom_id res chain seq x y z
N MET A 1 -19.27 -4.62 42.62
CA MET A 1 -18.68 -3.44 41.96
C MET A 1 -17.40 -3.86 41.29
N SER A 2 -17.48 -4.23 40.04
CA SER A 2 -16.29 -4.60 39.20
C SER A 2 -16.01 -3.43 38.29
N ASP A 3 -14.90 -2.78 38.55
CA ASP A 3 -14.35 -1.68 37.77
C ASP A 3 -14.03 -2.17 36.35
N LYS A 4 -14.99 -2.07 35.41
CA LYS A 4 -14.77 -2.34 33.99
C LYS A 4 -14.15 -1.10 33.39
N ARG A 5 -12.84 -0.93 33.62
CA ARG A 5 -12.00 -0.03 32.82
C ARG A 5 -12.33 -0.26 31.35
N VAL A 6 -12.61 0.82 30.65
CA VAL A 6 -12.61 0.87 29.18
C VAL A 6 -11.36 0.10 28.72
N SER A 7 -11.55 -1.02 28.06
CA SER A 7 -10.43 -1.80 27.54
C SER A 7 -9.70 -0.91 26.55
N ARG A 8 -8.66 -0.22 27.03
CA ARG A 8 -7.72 0.46 26.15
C ARG A 8 -7.28 -0.56 25.12
N VAL A 9 -7.38 -0.21 23.86
CA VAL A 9 -6.86 -1.03 22.75
C VAL A 9 -5.41 -1.30 23.06
N TYR A 10 -5.12 -2.49 23.58
CA TYR A 10 -3.75 -2.87 23.91
C TYR A 10 -3.04 -3.23 22.61
N ILE A 11 -2.13 -2.37 22.18
CA ILE A 11 -1.25 -2.63 21.02
C ILE A 11 0.01 -3.29 21.58
N PRO A 12 0.23 -4.58 21.33
CA PRO A 12 1.43 -5.25 21.80
C PRO A 12 2.63 -4.83 20.94
N VAL A 13 3.33 -3.77 21.34
CA VAL A 13 4.48 -3.19 20.60
C VAL A 13 5.51 -4.27 20.25
N ARG A 14 5.77 -5.21 21.16
CA ARG A 14 6.74 -6.30 20.94
C ARG A 14 6.39 -7.23 19.78
N THR A 15 5.10 -7.42 19.48
CA THR A 15 4.66 -8.24 18.36
C THR A 15 4.48 -7.45 17.08
N LEU A 16 4.14 -6.17 17.19
CA LEU A 16 3.94 -5.28 16.05
C LEU A 16 5.26 -4.78 15.45
N ALA A 17 6.28 -4.49 16.27
CA ALA A 17 7.53 -3.89 15.81
C ALA A 17 8.23 -4.66 14.68
N PRO A 18 8.40 -6.01 14.73
CA PRO A 18 8.99 -6.74 13.62
C PRO A 18 8.20 -6.62 12.32
N ALA A 19 6.85 -6.63 12.42
CA ALA A 19 5.98 -6.46 11.27
C ALA A 19 6.10 -5.05 10.67
N MET A 20 6.12 -4.02 11.52
CA MET A 20 6.34 -2.63 11.09
C MET A 20 7.67 -2.47 10.36
N ILE A 21 8.76 -3.04 10.89
CA ILE A 21 10.09 -2.98 10.28
C ILE A 21 10.06 -3.63 8.90
N LEU A 22 9.46 -4.82 8.76
CA LEU A 22 9.35 -5.52 7.48
C LEU A 22 8.59 -4.68 6.44
N VAL A 23 7.42 -4.15 6.80
CA VAL A 23 6.58 -3.37 5.89
C VAL A 23 7.25 -2.05 5.54
N LEU A 24 7.71 -1.28 6.54
CA LEU A 24 8.43 -0.02 6.35
C LEU A 24 9.64 -0.19 5.43
N ASN A 25 10.54 -1.12 5.78
CA ASN A 25 11.77 -1.33 5.04
C ASN A 25 11.50 -1.73 3.58
N SER A 26 10.45 -2.51 3.35
CA SER A 26 10.13 -3.05 2.02
C SER A 26 9.38 -2.05 1.15
N ILE A 27 8.39 -1.34 1.68
CA ILE A 27 7.62 -0.35 0.91
C ILE A 27 8.48 0.86 0.58
N ALA A 28 9.23 1.43 1.55
CA ALA A 28 10.15 2.53 1.30
C ALA A 28 11.21 2.16 0.24
N TRP A 29 11.78 0.95 0.35
CA TRP A 29 12.73 0.43 -0.63
C TRP A 29 12.11 0.31 -2.03
N PHE A 30 10.92 -0.31 -2.16
CA PHE A 30 10.20 -0.46 -3.43
C PHE A 30 9.92 0.89 -4.08
N THR A 31 9.38 1.85 -3.32
CA THR A 31 9.01 3.18 -3.82
C THR A 31 10.23 3.92 -4.38
N LEU A 32 11.33 3.97 -3.62
CA LEU A 32 12.52 4.68 -4.06
C LEU A 32 13.27 3.93 -5.17
N LEU A 33 13.30 2.61 -5.14
CA LEU A 33 13.94 1.80 -6.18
C LEU A 33 13.27 2.05 -7.54
N SER A 34 11.93 2.05 -7.59
CA SER A 34 11.19 2.32 -8.83
C SER A 34 11.48 3.71 -9.38
N ALA A 35 11.50 4.74 -8.51
CA ALA A 35 11.84 6.12 -8.89
C ALA A 35 13.30 6.25 -9.38
N LEU A 36 14.24 5.60 -8.71
CA LEU A 36 15.65 5.64 -9.12
C LEU A 36 15.91 4.89 -10.44
N LEU A 37 15.16 3.83 -10.72
CA LEU A 37 15.22 3.15 -12.03
C LEU A 37 14.69 4.05 -13.15
N GLU A 38 13.59 4.78 -12.92
CA GLU A 38 13.07 5.75 -13.89
C GLU A 38 14.14 6.84 -14.16
N GLU A 39 14.70 7.44 -13.11
CA GLU A 39 15.78 8.44 -13.23
C GLU A 39 17.01 7.88 -13.96
N LEU A 40 17.38 6.62 -13.72
CA LEU A 40 18.51 5.97 -14.40
C LEU A 40 18.25 5.82 -15.90
N PHE A 41 17.08 5.31 -16.30
CA PHE A 41 16.75 5.07 -17.70
C PHE A 41 16.56 6.37 -18.49
N GLU A 42 16.01 7.41 -17.86
CA GLU A 42 15.93 8.76 -18.45
C GLU A 42 17.34 9.34 -18.71
N LYS A 43 18.28 9.19 -17.78
CA LYS A 43 19.67 9.61 -17.96
C LYS A 43 20.41 8.84 -19.06
N MET A 44 20.10 7.56 -19.21
CA MET A 44 20.65 6.74 -20.30
C MET A 44 20.07 7.09 -21.66
N GLN A 45 19.04 7.96 -21.72
CA GLN A 45 18.36 8.36 -22.95
C GLN A 45 17.87 7.15 -23.78
N LEU A 46 17.40 6.11 -23.09
CA LEU A 46 16.90 4.91 -23.75
C LEU A 46 15.65 5.21 -24.59
N PRO A 47 15.47 4.56 -25.73
CA PRO A 47 14.22 4.63 -26.48
C PRO A 47 13.04 4.18 -25.61
N HIS A 48 11.90 4.84 -25.76
CA HIS A 48 10.70 4.53 -24.96
C HIS A 48 10.29 3.05 -25.02
N THR A 49 10.47 2.40 -26.18
CA THR A 49 10.22 0.97 -26.35
C THR A 49 11.10 0.10 -25.45
N GLU A 50 12.36 0.46 -25.25
CA GLU A 50 13.27 -0.25 -24.36
C GLU A 50 12.85 -0.04 -22.89
N ILE A 51 12.49 1.20 -22.52
CA ILE A 51 11.96 1.51 -21.17
C ILE A 51 10.70 0.69 -20.88
N LEU A 52 9.77 0.57 -21.85
CA LEU A 52 8.58 -0.27 -21.71
C LEU A 52 8.93 -1.74 -21.47
N ILE A 53 9.92 -2.28 -22.20
CA ILE A 53 10.35 -3.67 -22.02
C ILE A 53 10.97 -3.87 -20.63
N LEU A 54 11.86 -2.97 -20.20
CA LEU A 54 12.55 -3.06 -18.92
C LEU A 54 11.56 -3.00 -17.74
N PHE A 55 10.66 -2.01 -17.73
CA PHE A 55 9.61 -1.93 -16.70
C PHE A 55 8.59 -3.05 -16.84
N GLY A 56 8.24 -3.48 -18.05
CA GLY A 56 7.39 -4.65 -18.28
C GLY A 56 7.94 -5.90 -17.62
N LEU A 57 9.25 -6.18 -17.77
CA LEU A 57 9.92 -7.30 -17.11
C LEU A 57 10.00 -7.13 -15.60
N TYR A 58 10.28 -5.92 -15.12
CA TYR A 58 10.31 -5.60 -13.71
C TYR A 58 8.95 -5.88 -13.03
N TYR A 59 7.86 -5.35 -13.56
CA TYR A 59 6.52 -5.54 -13.00
C TYR A 59 5.98 -6.97 -13.21
N ALA A 60 6.27 -7.61 -14.34
CA ALA A 60 5.97 -9.02 -14.53
C ALA A 60 6.72 -9.91 -13.53
N GLY A 61 8.00 -9.59 -13.28
CA GLY A 61 8.79 -10.23 -12.23
C GLY A 61 8.16 -10.09 -10.85
N ILE A 62 7.68 -8.90 -10.49
CA ILE A 62 6.96 -8.65 -9.23
C ILE A 62 5.70 -9.54 -9.16
N ALA A 63 4.87 -9.56 -10.21
CA ALA A 63 3.62 -10.31 -10.20
C ALA A 63 3.85 -11.82 -10.03
N VAL A 64 4.71 -12.38 -10.86
CA VAL A 64 4.99 -13.83 -10.85
C VAL A 64 5.62 -14.25 -9.53
N SER A 65 6.60 -13.48 -9.05
CA SER A 65 7.30 -13.82 -7.81
C SER A 65 6.44 -13.60 -6.56
N ALA A 66 5.51 -12.63 -6.54
CA ALA A 66 4.57 -12.44 -5.45
C ALA A 66 3.62 -13.64 -5.30
N LEU A 67 3.09 -14.14 -6.43
CA LEU A 67 2.23 -15.32 -6.43
C LEU A 67 3.02 -16.58 -6.02
N ALA A 68 4.24 -16.75 -6.52
CA ALA A 68 5.11 -17.89 -6.17
C ALA A 68 5.55 -17.83 -4.71
N GLY A 69 5.99 -16.67 -4.23
CA GLY A 69 6.44 -16.46 -2.86
C GLY A 69 5.35 -16.74 -1.82
N ALA A 70 4.10 -16.37 -2.11
CA ALA A 70 2.96 -16.68 -1.25
C ALA A 70 2.67 -18.21 -1.15
N LEU A 71 3.20 -19.02 -2.05
CA LEU A 71 3.14 -20.49 -1.97
C LEU A 71 4.33 -21.09 -1.22
N LEU A 72 5.50 -20.50 -1.38
CA LEU A 72 6.77 -21.07 -0.93
C LEU A 72 7.12 -20.68 0.52
N PHE A 73 6.88 -19.43 0.90
CA PHE A 73 7.36 -18.86 2.17
C PHE A 73 6.63 -19.32 3.44
N PRO A 74 5.35 -19.72 3.42
CA PRO A 74 4.63 -20.03 4.66
C PRO A 74 5.30 -21.10 5.53
N ARG A 75 6.01 -22.07 4.92
CA ARG A 75 6.61 -23.21 5.64
C ARG A 75 7.78 -22.81 6.57
N ALA A 76 8.55 -21.80 6.18
CA ALA A 76 9.72 -21.32 6.94
C ALA A 76 9.76 -19.77 6.92
N ARG A 77 8.63 -19.15 7.18
CA ARG A 77 8.36 -17.70 6.93
C ARG A 77 9.47 -16.78 7.42
N GLU A 78 9.95 -16.94 8.66
CA GLU A 78 10.95 -16.02 9.22
C GLU A 78 12.29 -16.11 8.49
N ASN A 79 12.76 -17.32 8.23
CA ASN A 79 13.99 -17.54 7.47
C ASN A 79 13.84 -17.10 6.02
N SER A 80 12.68 -17.36 5.42
CA SER A 80 12.37 -16.93 4.05
C SER A 80 12.33 -15.41 3.92
N LEU A 81 11.79 -14.70 4.92
CA LEU A 81 11.79 -13.24 4.98
C LEU A 81 13.21 -12.67 5.09
N LEU A 82 14.08 -13.29 5.91
CA LEU A 82 15.50 -12.90 6.02
C LEU A 82 16.24 -13.09 4.69
N LEU A 83 16.07 -14.26 4.05
CA LEU A 83 16.66 -14.55 2.74
C LEU A 83 16.14 -13.59 1.67
N TRP A 84 14.85 -13.25 1.70
CA TRP A 84 14.26 -12.27 0.82
C TRP A 84 14.85 -10.86 1.00
N MET A 85 15.03 -10.42 2.24
CA MET A 85 15.64 -9.12 2.52
C MET A 85 17.10 -9.10 2.04
N LEU A 86 17.83 -10.21 2.22
CA LEU A 86 19.20 -10.35 1.74
C LEU A 86 19.25 -10.33 0.20
N LEU A 87 18.34 -11.04 -0.47
CA LEU A 87 18.20 -11.01 -1.93
C LEU A 87 17.98 -9.58 -2.43
N GLY A 88 17.04 -8.84 -1.81
CA GLY A 88 16.79 -7.43 -2.13
C GLY A 88 18.02 -6.54 -1.92
N THR A 89 18.81 -6.79 -0.88
CA THR A 89 20.07 -6.07 -0.64
C THR A 89 21.08 -6.32 -1.76
N ILE A 90 21.30 -7.59 -2.12
CA ILE A 90 22.28 -8.00 -3.14
C ILE A 90 21.86 -7.49 -4.51
N THR A 91 20.58 -7.67 -4.90
CA THR A 91 20.09 -7.24 -6.21
C THR A 91 20.13 -5.72 -6.38
N THR A 92 19.84 -4.96 -5.31
CA THR A 92 19.96 -3.50 -5.34
C THR A 92 21.42 -3.05 -5.44
N ALA A 93 22.33 -3.68 -4.70
CA ALA A 93 23.76 -3.39 -4.79
C ALA A 93 24.32 -3.70 -6.19
N LEU A 94 23.83 -4.76 -6.85
CA LEU A 94 24.26 -5.16 -8.19
C LEU A 94 23.98 -4.05 -9.22
N VAL A 95 22.92 -3.26 -9.06
CA VAL A 95 22.61 -2.14 -9.97
C VAL A 95 23.78 -1.16 -10.02
N SER A 96 24.44 -0.90 -8.88
CA SER A 96 25.59 0.03 -8.81
C SER A 96 26.77 -0.42 -9.68
N THR A 97 26.91 -1.73 -9.92
CA THR A 97 28.01 -2.30 -10.69
C THR A 97 27.74 -2.39 -12.19
N ILE A 98 26.46 -2.36 -12.57
CA ILE A 98 26.02 -2.61 -13.97
C ILE A 98 25.56 -1.32 -14.66
N GLN A 99 25.55 -0.17 -13.96
CA GLN A 99 25.12 1.11 -14.53
C GLN A 99 25.82 1.44 -15.85
N GLY A 100 25.05 1.53 -16.93
CA GLY A 100 25.52 2.03 -18.23
C GLY A 100 26.15 1.00 -19.18
N ASN A 101 26.11 -0.30 -18.87
CA ASN A 101 26.75 -1.31 -19.72
C ASN A 101 25.89 -1.62 -20.97
N SER A 102 25.08 -2.65 -20.96
CA SER A 102 24.31 -3.04 -22.14
C SER A 102 22.81 -3.12 -21.85
N PHE A 103 21.99 -3.10 -22.91
CA PHE A 103 20.53 -3.34 -22.75
C PHE A 103 20.26 -4.70 -22.09
N VAL A 104 21.07 -5.73 -22.43
CA VAL A 104 20.92 -7.07 -21.84
C VAL A 104 21.18 -7.08 -20.34
N ASP A 105 22.17 -6.31 -19.87
CA ASP A 105 22.44 -6.17 -18.43
C ASP A 105 21.26 -5.52 -17.71
N ASN A 106 20.66 -4.49 -18.30
CA ASN A 106 19.47 -3.83 -17.75
C ASN A 106 18.25 -4.77 -17.70
N VAL A 107 18.05 -5.61 -18.73
CA VAL A 107 17.01 -6.66 -18.75
C VAL A 107 17.19 -7.62 -17.57
N PHE A 108 18.41 -8.12 -17.38
CA PHE A 108 18.72 -9.04 -16.28
C PHE A 108 18.49 -8.40 -14.91
N VAL A 109 18.95 -7.16 -14.71
CA VAL A 109 18.77 -6.41 -13.45
C VAL A 109 17.29 -6.16 -13.17
N CYS A 110 16.52 -5.68 -14.15
CA CYS A 110 15.09 -5.43 -13.98
C CYS A 110 14.32 -6.70 -13.60
N ALA A 111 14.61 -7.82 -14.26
CA ALA A 111 14.00 -9.10 -13.91
C ALA A 111 14.34 -9.55 -12.48
N LEU A 112 15.62 -9.46 -12.08
CA LEU A 112 16.06 -9.82 -10.73
C LEU A 112 15.45 -8.90 -9.66
N LEU A 113 15.41 -7.61 -9.89
CA LEU A 113 14.79 -6.65 -8.98
C LEU A 113 13.29 -6.93 -8.83
N GLY A 114 12.58 -7.14 -9.93
CA GLY A 114 11.17 -7.52 -9.90
C GLY A 114 10.93 -8.77 -9.06
N ILE A 115 11.72 -9.83 -9.28
CA ILE A 115 11.65 -11.06 -8.49
C ILE A 115 11.93 -10.78 -7.02
N SER A 116 12.96 -9.98 -6.72
CA SER A 116 13.34 -9.68 -5.34
C SER A 116 12.31 -8.85 -4.58
N ILE A 117 11.51 -8.02 -5.26
CA ILE A 117 10.43 -7.25 -4.62
C ILE A 117 9.22 -8.13 -4.35
N GLY A 118 8.72 -8.82 -5.38
CA GLY A 118 7.46 -9.54 -5.27
C GLY A 118 7.53 -10.73 -4.32
N MET A 119 8.62 -11.47 -4.33
CA MET A 119 8.71 -12.79 -3.68
C MET A 119 8.34 -12.80 -2.19
N GLY A 120 8.73 -11.79 -1.42
CA GLY A 120 8.51 -11.80 0.02
C GLY A 120 7.47 -10.81 0.53
N LEU A 121 7.03 -9.84 -0.29
CA LEU A 121 6.11 -8.81 0.16
C LEU A 121 4.76 -9.36 0.66
N PRO A 122 4.11 -10.33 -0.01
CA PRO A 122 2.90 -10.94 0.52
C PRO A 122 3.11 -11.59 1.90
N SER A 123 4.26 -12.22 2.12
CA SER A 123 4.60 -12.84 3.40
C SER A 123 4.92 -11.83 4.49
N ALA A 124 5.50 -10.68 4.15
CA ALA A 124 5.69 -9.57 5.09
C ALA A 124 4.35 -8.98 5.55
N LEU A 125 3.41 -8.79 4.63
CA LEU A 125 2.05 -8.34 4.94
C LEU A 125 1.25 -9.41 5.71
N ALA A 126 1.41 -10.69 5.36
CA ALA A 126 0.80 -11.79 6.10
C ALA A 126 1.35 -11.88 7.53
N TYR A 127 2.65 -11.62 7.71
CA TYR A 127 3.27 -11.52 9.02
C TYR A 127 2.63 -10.42 9.87
N PHE A 128 2.38 -9.25 9.29
CA PHE A 128 1.60 -8.18 9.94
C PHE A 128 0.19 -8.68 10.30
N GLY A 129 -0.52 -9.30 9.37
CA GLY A 129 -1.88 -9.80 9.57
C GLY A 129 -1.99 -10.88 10.66
N ASP A 130 -0.93 -11.68 10.88
CA ASP A 130 -0.89 -12.73 11.92
C ASP A 130 -0.43 -12.21 13.28
N THR A 131 0.30 -11.10 13.31
CA THR A 131 0.77 -10.48 14.56
C THR A 131 -0.20 -9.46 15.12
N THR A 132 -1.27 -9.15 14.40
CA THR A 132 -2.29 -8.18 14.80
C THR A 132 -3.64 -8.84 15.02
N ALA A 133 -4.33 -8.44 16.09
CA ALA A 133 -5.70 -8.90 16.33
C ALA A 133 -6.67 -8.21 15.34
N VAL A 134 -7.72 -8.91 14.92
CA VAL A 134 -8.70 -8.39 13.98
C VAL A 134 -9.33 -7.08 14.48
N GLU A 135 -9.54 -6.97 15.79
CA GLU A 135 -10.18 -5.83 16.45
C GLU A 135 -9.39 -4.52 16.39
N ASN A 136 -8.07 -4.59 16.28
CA ASN A 136 -7.18 -3.41 16.26
C ASN A 136 -6.25 -3.38 15.04
N ARG A 137 -6.48 -4.27 14.07
CA ARG A 137 -5.65 -4.38 12.87
C ARG A 137 -5.62 -3.10 12.05
N GLY A 138 -6.75 -2.39 11.95
CA GLY A 138 -6.82 -1.10 11.29
C GLY A 138 -5.91 -0.06 11.96
N THR A 139 -6.00 0.09 13.28
CA THR A 139 -5.14 0.99 14.05
C THR A 139 -3.66 0.61 13.91
N CYS A 140 -3.33 -0.69 14.00
CA CYS A 140 -1.97 -1.18 13.79
C CYS A 140 -1.49 -0.92 12.36
N GLY A 141 -2.36 -1.07 11.36
CA GLY A 141 -2.10 -0.73 9.95
C GLY A 141 -1.80 0.74 9.77
N GLY A 142 -2.58 1.63 10.38
CA GLY A 142 -2.37 3.07 10.38
C GLY A 142 -1.03 3.47 11.01
N LEU A 143 -0.69 2.90 12.17
CA LEU A 143 0.62 3.13 12.81
C LEU A 143 1.78 2.60 11.97
N THR A 144 1.59 1.50 11.28
CA THR A 144 2.59 0.97 10.36
C THR A 144 2.77 1.90 9.17
N TRP A 145 1.67 2.41 8.62
CA TRP A 145 1.72 3.26 7.43
C TRP A 145 2.28 4.66 7.69
N ILE A 146 2.01 5.28 8.85
CA ILE A 146 2.69 6.55 9.20
C ILE A 146 4.20 6.33 9.35
N ALA A 147 4.63 5.18 9.89
CA ALA A 147 6.05 4.83 9.94
C ALA A 147 6.63 4.66 8.52
N VAL A 148 5.88 4.04 7.60
CA VAL A 148 6.25 3.92 6.17
C VAL A 148 6.42 5.31 5.55
N GLY A 149 5.48 6.22 5.76
CA GLY A 149 5.56 7.60 5.25
C GLY A 149 6.80 8.32 5.75
N ILE A 150 7.02 8.34 7.07
CA ILE A 150 8.19 8.98 7.69
C ILE A 150 9.50 8.35 7.18
N GLY A 151 9.56 7.03 7.14
CA GLY A 151 10.76 6.32 6.68
C GLY A 151 11.05 6.51 5.19
N THR A 152 10.01 6.55 4.36
CA THR A 152 10.16 6.83 2.91
C THR A 152 10.66 8.25 2.68
N LEU A 153 10.12 9.25 3.37
CA LEU A 153 10.59 10.63 3.30
C LEU A 153 12.03 10.77 3.79
N GLY A 154 12.35 10.15 4.93
CA GLY A 154 13.71 10.15 5.46
C GLY A 154 14.72 9.49 4.53
N LEU A 155 14.35 8.34 3.96
CA LEU A 155 15.19 7.64 2.98
C LEU A 155 15.34 8.44 1.67
N PHE A 156 14.27 9.10 1.21
CA PHE A 156 14.32 9.99 0.05
C PHE A 156 15.33 11.11 0.25
N VAL A 157 15.26 11.81 1.39
CA VAL A 157 16.24 12.87 1.73
C VAL A 157 17.64 12.31 1.80
N ALA A 158 17.85 11.18 2.48
CA ALA A 158 19.17 10.55 2.59
C ALA A 158 19.76 10.18 1.22
N VAL A 159 18.95 9.60 0.32
CA VAL A 159 19.38 9.24 -1.05
C VAL A 159 19.67 10.48 -1.92
N ARG A 160 18.98 11.60 -1.68
CA ARG A 160 19.26 12.86 -2.37
C ARG A 160 20.56 13.54 -1.92
N MET A 161 21.03 13.24 -0.71
CA MET A 161 22.28 13.81 -0.15
C MET A 161 23.55 13.07 -0.60
N VAL A 162 23.43 11.91 -1.25
CA VAL A 162 24.59 11.14 -1.74
C VAL A 162 24.78 11.33 -3.24
N ASP A 163 26.02 11.12 -3.68
CA ASP A 163 26.35 11.15 -5.11
C ASP A 163 25.54 10.15 -5.91
N GLN A 164 25.27 10.48 -7.16
CA GLN A 164 24.46 9.66 -8.07
C GLN A 164 24.92 8.19 -8.12
N SER A 165 26.23 7.95 -8.15
CA SER A 165 26.83 6.61 -8.18
C SER A 165 26.57 5.79 -6.91
N LEU A 166 26.28 6.45 -5.79
CA LEU A 166 26.07 5.82 -4.48
C LEU A 166 24.60 5.63 -4.11
N LYS A 167 23.65 6.17 -4.89
CA LYS A 167 22.20 6.09 -4.57
C LYS A 167 21.70 4.66 -4.39
N PHE A 168 22.05 3.75 -5.29
CA PHE A 168 21.66 2.34 -5.17
C PHE A 168 22.40 1.63 -4.03
N ALA A 169 23.65 2.00 -3.75
CA ALA A 169 24.38 1.48 -2.60
C ALA A 169 23.75 1.93 -1.28
N ALA A 170 23.33 3.19 -1.18
CA ALA A 170 22.59 3.71 -0.03
C ALA A 170 21.25 2.97 0.16
N LEU A 171 20.53 2.70 -0.93
CA LEU A 171 19.28 1.96 -0.90
C LEU A 171 19.49 0.47 -0.50
N ALA A 172 20.58 -0.15 -0.95
CA ALA A 172 20.99 -1.48 -0.48
C ALA A 172 21.34 -1.47 1.01
N GLY A 173 22.01 -0.41 1.48
CA GLY A 173 22.29 -0.18 2.90
C GLY A 173 21.02 -0.07 3.76
N TRP A 174 20.01 0.64 3.27
CA TRP A 174 18.68 0.68 3.90
C TRP A 174 18.09 -0.72 4.04
N ARG A 175 18.15 -1.52 2.97
CA ARG A 175 17.65 -2.89 2.98
C ARG A 175 18.40 -3.77 3.97
N ALA A 176 19.73 -3.67 4.02
CA ALA A 176 20.58 -4.37 4.99
C ALA A 176 20.30 -3.95 6.45
N ALA A 177 20.13 -2.65 6.71
CA ALA A 177 19.75 -2.15 8.03
C ALA A 177 18.42 -2.76 8.51
N GLY A 178 17.45 -2.94 7.59
CA GLY A 178 16.20 -3.64 7.88
C GLY A 178 16.41 -5.07 8.37
N ILE A 179 17.38 -5.82 7.83
CA ILE A 179 17.72 -7.19 8.30
C ILE A 179 18.16 -7.15 9.75
N LEU A 180 19.07 -6.25 10.09
CA LEU A 180 19.62 -6.13 11.46
C LEU A 180 18.50 -5.76 12.46
N LEU A 181 17.66 -4.80 12.10
CA LEU A 181 16.53 -4.39 12.93
C LEU A 181 15.51 -5.53 13.09
N PHE A 182 15.15 -6.21 12.00
CA PHE A 182 14.22 -7.34 12.06
C PHE A 182 14.75 -8.46 12.97
N LEU A 183 16.02 -8.84 12.85
CA LEU A 183 16.67 -9.84 13.70
C LEU A 183 16.68 -9.43 15.18
N ALA A 184 16.95 -8.16 15.48
CA ALA A 184 16.95 -7.63 16.84
C ALA A 184 15.57 -7.77 17.51
N PHE A 185 14.50 -7.39 16.78
CA PHE A 185 13.14 -7.46 17.31
C PHE A 185 12.52 -8.86 17.25
N LEU A 186 12.95 -9.70 16.30
CA LEU A 186 12.48 -11.08 16.19
C LEU A 186 12.76 -11.90 17.44
N LYS A 187 13.90 -11.69 18.09
CA LYS A 187 14.31 -12.35 19.35
C LYS A 187 13.38 -12.07 20.53
N LEU A 188 12.65 -10.96 20.48
CA LEU A 188 11.74 -10.51 21.56
C LEU A 188 10.30 -11.03 21.41
N ARG A 189 10.02 -11.81 20.36
CA ARG A 189 8.67 -12.19 19.96
C ARG A 189 8.25 -13.55 20.54
N THR A 190 6.93 -13.68 20.77
CA THR A 190 6.27 -14.98 21.01
C THR A 190 5.97 -15.63 19.64
N LYS A 191 6.24 -16.95 19.51
CA LYS A 191 5.94 -17.69 18.27
C LYS A 191 4.44 -17.64 17.96
N VAL A 192 4.10 -17.23 16.75
CA VAL A 192 2.72 -17.25 16.24
C VAL A 192 2.49 -18.58 15.54
N GLN A 193 1.42 -19.28 15.92
CA GLN A 193 1.01 -20.50 15.22
C GLN A 193 0.41 -20.12 13.86
N LEU A 194 0.94 -20.72 12.80
CA LEU A 194 0.42 -20.51 11.44
C LEU A 194 -0.80 -21.39 11.21
N PRO A 195 -1.81 -20.86 10.49
CA PRO A 195 -2.92 -21.68 10.02
C PRO A 195 -2.42 -22.81 9.11
N THR A 196 -3.01 -24.00 9.25
CA THR A 196 -2.68 -25.16 8.42
C THR A 196 -3.45 -25.19 7.09
N ASN A 197 -4.57 -24.47 7.02
CA ASN A 197 -5.43 -24.45 5.83
C ASN A 197 -4.85 -23.51 4.76
N SER A 198 -4.81 -24.00 3.51
CA SER A 198 -4.33 -23.24 2.37
C SER A 198 -5.25 -23.42 1.16
N SER A 199 -6.12 -22.46 0.92
CA SER A 199 -6.98 -22.44 -0.28
C SER A 199 -6.18 -22.19 -1.56
N SER A 200 -6.63 -22.74 -2.71
CA SER A 200 -6.04 -22.41 -4.02
C SER A 200 -6.40 -20.98 -4.45
N TYR A 201 -5.60 -20.34 -5.31
CA TYR A 201 -5.94 -19.03 -5.87
C TYR A 201 -7.30 -19.03 -6.57
N ARG A 202 -7.61 -20.08 -7.34
CA ARG A 202 -8.92 -20.23 -8.00
C ARG A 202 -10.05 -20.22 -6.98
N SER A 203 -9.91 -20.96 -5.88
CA SER A 203 -10.91 -20.99 -4.80
C SER A 203 -11.09 -19.63 -4.14
N ILE A 204 -9.98 -18.88 -3.91
CA ILE A 204 -10.03 -17.55 -3.31
C ILE A 204 -10.75 -16.57 -4.25
N LEU A 205 -10.40 -16.55 -5.55
CA LEU A 205 -11.01 -15.67 -6.53
C LEU A 205 -12.48 -16.03 -6.84
N SER A 206 -12.91 -17.26 -6.55
CA SER A 206 -14.33 -17.65 -6.67
C SER A 206 -15.17 -17.17 -5.48
N ARG A 207 -14.56 -16.68 -4.41
CA ARG A 207 -15.26 -16.12 -3.25
C ARG A 207 -15.82 -14.75 -3.57
N LYS A 208 -17.14 -14.60 -3.43
CA LYS A 208 -17.86 -13.35 -3.69
C LYS A 208 -17.37 -12.19 -2.83
N ASP A 209 -17.04 -12.44 -1.56
CA ASP A 209 -16.53 -11.43 -0.66
C ASP A 209 -15.15 -10.91 -1.10
N VAL A 210 -14.27 -11.76 -1.61
CA VAL A 210 -12.96 -11.37 -2.13
C VAL A 210 -13.10 -10.53 -3.40
N THR A 211 -13.93 -10.97 -4.36
CA THR A 211 -14.09 -10.25 -5.64
C THR A 211 -14.78 -8.91 -5.47
N LEU A 212 -15.71 -8.78 -4.52
CA LEU A 212 -16.38 -7.52 -4.21
C LEU A 212 -15.45 -6.45 -3.60
N TYR A 213 -14.34 -6.84 -2.96
CA TYR A 213 -13.29 -5.93 -2.52
C TYR A 213 -12.19 -5.75 -3.57
N LEU A 214 -11.87 -6.81 -4.32
CA LEU A 214 -10.78 -6.76 -5.30
C LEU A 214 -11.11 -5.86 -6.49
N ALA A 215 -12.36 -5.89 -7.00
CA ALA A 215 -12.76 -5.07 -8.14
C ALA A 215 -12.62 -3.55 -7.87
N PRO A 216 -13.17 -2.97 -6.78
CA PRO A 216 -12.92 -1.56 -6.44
C PRO A 216 -11.45 -1.24 -6.25
N TRP A 217 -10.68 -2.15 -5.64
CA TRP A 217 -9.25 -1.96 -5.43
C TRP A 217 -8.46 -1.88 -6.74
N ILE A 218 -8.81 -2.73 -7.71
CA ILE A 218 -8.26 -2.65 -9.07
C ILE A 218 -8.65 -1.31 -9.72
N MET A 219 -9.92 -0.91 -9.64
CA MET A 219 -10.39 0.35 -10.23
C MET A 219 -9.64 1.56 -9.65
N PHE A 220 -9.50 1.63 -8.34
CA PHE A 220 -8.70 2.67 -7.68
C PHE A 220 -7.25 2.67 -8.16
N SER A 221 -6.59 1.49 -8.13
CA SER A 221 -5.19 1.38 -8.53
C SER A 221 -4.98 1.81 -10.00
N LEU A 222 -5.88 1.45 -10.91
CA LEU A 222 -5.80 1.85 -12.32
C LEU A 222 -5.95 3.37 -12.46
N ILE A 223 -6.95 3.97 -11.83
CA ILE A 223 -7.25 5.42 -11.98
C ILE A 223 -6.10 6.23 -11.41
N ASN A 224 -5.71 5.97 -10.18
CA ASN A 224 -4.74 6.79 -9.45
C ASN A 224 -3.35 6.80 -10.10
N PHE A 225 -2.91 5.70 -10.71
CA PHE A 225 -1.60 5.68 -11.37
C PHE A 225 -1.63 6.21 -12.81
N VAL A 226 -2.78 6.16 -13.50
CA VAL A 226 -2.93 6.74 -14.85
C VAL A 226 -2.88 8.27 -14.83
N GLU A 227 -3.31 8.90 -13.74
CA GLU A 227 -3.33 10.37 -13.62
C GLU A 227 -1.94 11.00 -13.46
N SER A 228 -0.98 10.28 -12.87
CA SER A 228 0.35 10.83 -12.53
C SER A 228 1.06 11.55 -13.69
N PRO A 229 1.13 11.00 -14.93
CA PRO A 229 1.69 11.73 -16.07
C PRO A 229 0.87 12.96 -16.48
N ILE A 230 -0.45 12.93 -16.32
CA ILE A 230 -1.33 14.05 -16.63
C ILE A 230 -1.06 15.22 -15.66
N LEU A 231 -0.93 14.93 -14.37
CA LEU A 231 -0.60 15.90 -13.34
C LEU A 231 0.79 16.52 -13.56
N ARG A 232 1.78 15.69 -13.93
CA ARG A 232 3.14 16.16 -14.24
C ARG A 232 3.14 17.19 -15.37
N ASN A 233 2.35 16.94 -16.42
CA ASN A 233 2.23 17.86 -17.56
C ASN A 233 1.49 19.15 -17.23
N LEU A 234 0.54 19.12 -16.29
CA LEU A 234 -0.23 20.30 -15.87
C LEU A 234 0.56 21.24 -14.96
N PHE A 235 1.32 20.67 -14.01
CA PHE A 235 1.97 21.45 -12.94
C PHE A 235 3.47 21.64 -13.12
N GLY A 236 4.11 20.83 -13.96
CA GLY A 236 5.54 20.68 -13.99
C GLY A 236 6.06 19.80 -12.84
N GLU A 237 7.29 19.36 -13.00
CA GLU A 237 7.88 18.34 -12.13
C GLU A 237 8.08 18.82 -10.69
N GLU A 238 8.52 20.07 -10.48
CA GLU A 238 8.77 20.61 -9.14
C GLU A 238 7.48 20.72 -8.32
N THR A 239 6.41 21.23 -8.92
CA THR A 239 5.11 21.36 -8.24
C THR A 239 4.53 20.01 -7.91
N GLN A 240 4.62 19.04 -8.82
CA GLN A 240 4.13 17.69 -8.58
C GLN A 240 4.92 16.99 -7.47
N GLN A 241 6.23 17.17 -7.38
CA GLN A 241 7.03 16.65 -6.27
C GLN A 241 6.58 17.24 -4.93
N LEU A 242 6.32 18.55 -4.87
CA LEU A 242 5.81 19.21 -3.66
C LEU A 242 4.44 18.66 -3.25
N ILE A 243 3.51 18.50 -4.22
CA ILE A 243 2.21 17.88 -4.00
C ILE A 243 2.38 16.49 -3.41
N GLY A 244 3.20 15.64 -4.01
CA GLY A 244 3.47 14.29 -3.52
C GLY A 244 4.02 14.26 -2.08
N PHE A 245 4.85 15.21 -1.67
CA PHE A 245 5.30 15.31 -0.26
C PHE A 245 4.16 15.65 0.68
N ILE A 246 3.30 16.60 0.29
CA ILE A 246 2.14 17.01 1.10
C ILE A 246 1.17 15.83 1.23
N GLU A 247 0.88 15.12 0.14
CA GLU A 247 0.02 13.94 0.11
C GLU A 247 0.55 12.82 1.03
N VAL A 248 1.85 12.52 0.98
CA VAL A 248 2.47 11.52 1.87
C VAL A 248 2.33 11.92 3.33
N ALA A 249 2.50 13.21 3.67
CA ALA A 249 2.35 13.69 5.04
C ALA A 249 0.89 13.58 5.53
N ILE A 250 -0.07 14.00 4.70
CA ILE A 250 -1.51 13.89 4.99
C ILE A 250 -1.89 12.41 5.11
N SER A 251 -1.47 11.57 4.16
CA SER A 251 -1.80 10.15 4.15
C SER A 251 -1.27 9.43 5.39
N GLY A 252 -0.09 9.80 5.88
CA GLY A 252 0.45 9.26 7.13
C GLY A 252 -0.45 9.52 8.32
N VAL A 253 -0.93 10.75 8.48
CA VAL A 253 -1.86 11.12 9.56
C VAL A 253 -3.20 10.42 9.39
N PHE A 254 -3.77 10.46 8.19
CA PHE A 254 -5.08 9.87 7.91
C PHE A 254 -5.06 8.34 7.81
N ALA A 255 -3.90 7.71 7.68
CA ALA A 255 -3.78 6.28 7.87
C ALA A 255 -4.10 5.87 9.32
N VAL A 256 -3.63 6.64 10.31
CA VAL A 256 -3.98 6.39 11.72
C VAL A 256 -5.46 6.65 11.96
N VAL A 257 -5.98 7.78 11.49
CA VAL A 257 -7.42 8.13 11.61
C VAL A 257 -8.30 7.08 10.93
N GLY A 258 -7.99 6.73 9.67
CA GLY A 258 -8.71 5.71 8.91
C GLY A 258 -8.65 4.33 9.55
N GLY A 259 -7.49 3.95 10.08
CA GLY A 259 -7.31 2.70 10.83
C GLY A 259 -8.18 2.64 12.08
N ILE A 260 -8.19 3.71 12.89
CA ILE A 260 -9.05 3.81 14.08
C ILE A 260 -10.53 3.79 13.68
N LEU A 261 -10.94 4.56 12.67
CA LEU A 261 -12.31 4.55 12.18
C LEU A 261 -12.69 3.16 11.65
N GLY A 262 -11.82 2.50 10.90
CA GLY A 262 -12.03 1.13 10.42
C GLY A 262 -12.26 0.13 11.57
N ASP A 263 -11.53 0.28 12.68
CA ASP A 263 -11.73 -0.55 13.87
C ASP A 263 -12.99 -0.16 14.68
N LEU A 264 -13.48 1.07 14.56
CA LEU A 264 -14.64 1.57 15.31
C LEU A 264 -15.96 1.39 14.56
N VAL A 265 -16.04 1.80 13.31
CA VAL A 265 -17.30 1.87 12.56
C VAL A 265 -17.42 0.79 11.48
N GLY A 266 -16.33 0.05 11.23
CA GLY A 266 -16.23 -1.01 10.22
C GLY A 266 -15.38 -0.63 9.01
N ARG A 267 -14.72 -1.63 8.41
CA ARG A 267 -13.79 -1.45 7.28
C ARG A 267 -14.52 -0.98 6.03
N LYS A 268 -15.63 -1.62 5.73
CA LYS A 268 -16.46 -1.33 4.56
C LYS A 268 -16.89 0.13 4.50
N ARG A 269 -17.35 0.70 5.62
CA ARG A 269 -17.81 2.08 5.68
C ARG A 269 -16.68 3.07 5.35
N VAL A 270 -15.50 2.85 5.93
CA VAL A 270 -14.32 3.70 5.66
C VAL A 270 -13.93 3.65 4.19
N VAL A 271 -13.90 2.46 3.59
CA VAL A 271 -13.56 2.28 2.17
C VAL A 271 -14.59 2.95 1.27
N ILE A 272 -15.89 2.78 1.51
CA ILE A 272 -16.94 3.46 0.74
C ILE A 272 -16.80 4.98 0.85
N THR A 273 -16.57 5.51 2.06
CA THR A 273 -16.37 6.95 2.27
C THR A 273 -15.19 7.47 1.46
N GLY A 274 -14.08 6.74 1.42
CA GLY A 274 -12.92 7.08 0.59
C GLY A 274 -13.28 7.17 -0.90
N PHE A 275 -13.97 6.18 -1.46
CA PHE A 275 -14.39 6.23 -2.86
C PHE A 275 -15.34 7.39 -3.18
N VAL A 276 -16.24 7.74 -2.26
CA VAL A 276 -17.14 8.89 -2.42
C VAL A 276 -16.35 10.19 -2.41
N ILE A 277 -15.39 10.35 -1.51
CA ILE A 277 -14.52 11.54 -1.45
C ILE A 277 -13.76 11.69 -2.77
N LEU A 278 -13.09 10.63 -3.25
CA LEU A 278 -12.37 10.65 -4.52
C LEU A 278 -13.30 10.95 -5.71
N GLY A 279 -14.47 10.32 -5.76
CA GLY A 279 -15.44 10.59 -6.84
C GLY A 279 -15.86 12.05 -6.91
N ILE A 280 -16.11 12.69 -5.76
CA ILE A 280 -16.44 14.12 -5.68
C ILE A 280 -15.24 14.98 -6.10
N GLU A 281 -14.06 14.66 -5.59
CA GLU A 281 -12.83 15.38 -5.87
C GLU A 281 -12.49 15.39 -7.36
N TYR A 282 -12.52 14.23 -8.03
CA TYR A 282 -12.28 14.12 -9.47
C TYR A 282 -13.38 14.81 -10.31
N ALA A 283 -14.63 14.85 -9.81
CA ALA A 283 -15.67 15.67 -10.44
C ALA A 283 -15.33 17.16 -10.34
N VAL A 284 -14.84 17.63 -9.19
CA VAL A 284 -14.38 19.02 -9.01
C VAL A 284 -13.22 19.34 -9.94
N LEU A 285 -12.23 18.46 -10.04
CA LEU A 285 -11.10 18.63 -10.98
C LEU A 285 -11.55 18.67 -12.43
N SER A 286 -12.49 17.82 -12.81
CA SER A 286 -13.06 17.82 -14.16
C SER A 286 -13.68 19.16 -14.54
N LEU A 287 -14.45 19.76 -13.62
CA LEU A 287 -15.16 21.00 -13.85
C LEU A 287 -14.29 22.26 -13.69
N PHE A 288 -13.31 22.21 -12.79
CA PHE A 288 -12.56 23.37 -12.33
C PHE A 288 -11.03 23.19 -12.43
N SER A 289 -10.55 22.40 -13.39
CA SER A 289 -9.12 22.09 -13.56
C SER A 289 -8.22 23.34 -13.73
N LYS A 290 -8.78 24.46 -14.21
CA LYS A 290 -8.06 25.73 -14.38
C LYS A 290 -8.00 26.60 -13.12
N ILE A 291 -8.68 26.20 -12.04
CA ILE A 291 -8.73 26.94 -10.78
C ILE A 291 -7.72 26.34 -9.81
N THR A 292 -6.75 27.13 -9.36
CA THR A 292 -5.69 26.68 -8.44
C THR A 292 -6.26 26.09 -7.13
N ALA A 293 -7.37 26.64 -6.62
CA ALA A 293 -8.02 26.12 -5.41
C ALA A 293 -8.47 24.66 -5.55
N SER A 294 -8.89 24.21 -6.75
CA SER A 294 -9.29 22.82 -7.00
C SER A 294 -8.17 21.83 -6.76
N TRP A 295 -6.94 22.23 -7.03
CA TRP A 295 -5.76 21.41 -6.85
C TRP A 295 -5.34 21.29 -5.38
N TYR A 296 -5.52 22.32 -4.58
CA TYR A 296 -5.34 22.20 -3.12
C TYR A 296 -6.37 21.27 -2.51
N VAL A 297 -7.62 21.35 -2.97
CA VAL A 297 -8.67 20.40 -2.54
C VAL A 297 -8.29 18.98 -2.94
N TYR A 298 -7.83 18.77 -4.17
CA TYR A 298 -7.32 17.50 -4.66
C TYR A 298 -6.24 16.95 -3.73
N THR A 299 -5.14 17.68 -3.54
CA THR A 299 -4.01 17.24 -2.71
C THR A 299 -4.42 16.81 -1.30
N VAL A 300 -5.35 17.55 -0.70
CA VAL A 300 -5.85 17.24 0.65
C VAL A 300 -6.75 16.00 0.64
N CYS A 301 -7.71 15.93 -0.27
CA CYS A 301 -8.66 14.81 -0.33
C CYS A 301 -7.96 13.51 -0.73
N ASP A 302 -7.09 13.55 -1.72
CA ASP A 302 -6.31 12.38 -2.17
C ASP A 302 -5.42 11.86 -1.03
N GLY A 303 -4.68 12.73 -0.35
CA GLY A 303 -3.87 12.36 0.81
C GLY A 303 -4.71 11.74 1.95
N ILE A 304 -5.91 12.26 2.22
CA ILE A 304 -6.84 11.68 3.20
C ILE A 304 -7.23 10.25 2.79
N VAL A 305 -7.65 10.08 1.54
CA VAL A 305 -8.15 8.77 1.07
C VAL A 305 -7.01 7.76 0.94
N TRP A 306 -5.84 8.18 0.46
CA TRP A 306 -4.65 7.31 0.46
C TRP A 306 -4.33 6.78 1.85
N GLY A 307 -4.38 7.63 2.87
CA GLY A 307 -4.19 7.21 4.25
C GLY A 307 -5.23 6.18 4.70
N MET A 308 -6.51 6.45 4.46
CA MET A 308 -7.60 5.53 4.77
C MET A 308 -7.45 4.18 4.04
N PHE A 309 -7.13 4.21 2.75
CA PHE A 309 -6.98 3.00 1.94
C PHE A 309 -5.71 2.22 2.31
N ALA A 310 -4.62 2.89 2.60
CA ALA A 310 -3.40 2.24 3.03
C ALA A 310 -3.60 1.43 4.32
N SER A 311 -4.23 2.03 5.34
CA SER A 311 -4.45 1.35 6.62
C SER A 311 -5.56 0.31 6.55
N VAL A 312 -6.68 0.61 5.90
CA VAL A 312 -7.86 -0.27 5.90
C VAL A 312 -7.85 -1.21 4.71
N PHE A 313 -7.69 -0.69 3.50
CA PHE A 313 -7.83 -1.50 2.31
C PHE A 313 -6.55 -2.33 2.04
N PHE A 314 -5.37 -1.70 2.04
CA PHE A 314 -4.13 -2.40 1.75
C PHE A 314 -3.67 -3.30 2.90
N MET A 315 -3.68 -2.81 4.15
CA MET A 315 -3.12 -3.53 5.30
C MET A 315 -4.12 -4.46 5.99
N THR A 316 -5.42 -4.15 6.02
CA THR A 316 -6.37 -4.81 6.92
C THR A 316 -7.28 -5.81 6.21
N VAL A 317 -7.97 -5.40 5.16
CA VAL A 317 -9.06 -6.16 4.52
C VAL A 317 -8.60 -7.56 4.07
N TRP A 318 -7.45 -7.69 3.45
CA TRP A 318 -6.97 -8.98 2.93
C TRP A 318 -6.66 -9.99 4.04
N GLY A 319 -6.12 -9.50 5.16
CA GLY A 319 -5.90 -10.31 6.35
C GLY A 319 -7.20 -10.75 7.03
N ASP A 320 -8.23 -9.88 7.03
CA ASP A 320 -9.55 -10.19 7.57
C ASP A 320 -10.29 -11.21 6.70
N LEU A 321 -10.24 -11.06 5.37
CA LEU A 321 -10.85 -11.99 4.40
C LEU A 321 -10.21 -13.40 4.43
N ALA A 322 -8.95 -13.51 4.82
CA ALA A 322 -8.28 -14.79 4.93
C ALA A 322 -8.84 -15.67 6.06
N GLN A 323 -9.40 -15.06 7.13
CA GLN A 323 -9.95 -15.78 8.29
C GLN A 323 -8.95 -16.80 8.86
N THR A 324 -9.27 -18.11 8.74
CA THR A 324 -8.44 -19.24 9.21
C THR A 324 -7.45 -19.76 8.15
N ASN A 325 -7.45 -19.17 6.94
CA ASN A 325 -6.51 -19.57 5.88
C ASN A 325 -5.16 -18.84 6.02
N LEU A 326 -4.15 -19.36 5.31
CA LEU A 326 -2.88 -18.66 5.14
C LEU A 326 -3.08 -17.34 4.43
N LYS A 327 -2.61 -16.25 5.04
CA LYS A 327 -2.86 -14.87 4.60
C LYS A 327 -2.04 -14.47 3.38
N GLU A 328 -0.91 -15.13 3.12
CA GLU A 328 0.01 -14.80 2.04
C GLU A 328 -0.69 -14.68 0.68
N LYS A 329 -1.57 -15.64 0.35
CA LYS A 329 -2.29 -15.63 -0.94
C LYS A 329 -3.29 -14.49 -1.05
N TYR A 330 -3.93 -14.12 0.05
CA TYR A 330 -4.84 -12.98 0.09
C TYR A 330 -4.10 -11.67 -0.06
N TYR A 331 -2.97 -11.51 0.62
CA TYR A 331 -2.11 -10.34 0.46
C TYR A 331 -1.39 -10.30 -0.89
N ALA A 332 -1.08 -11.45 -1.51
CA ALA A 332 -0.59 -11.48 -2.88
C ALA A 332 -1.64 -10.92 -3.85
N LEU A 333 -2.88 -11.43 -3.79
CA LEU A 333 -3.95 -10.95 -4.66
C LEU A 333 -4.32 -9.49 -4.40
N GLY A 334 -4.37 -9.08 -3.13
CA GLY A 334 -4.69 -7.71 -2.74
C GLY A 334 -3.55 -6.71 -2.99
N GLY A 335 -2.30 -7.15 -2.94
CA GLY A 335 -1.14 -6.29 -3.21
C GLY A 335 -0.86 -6.07 -4.69
N LEU A 336 -1.18 -7.06 -5.54
CA LEU A 336 -0.88 -7.01 -6.97
C LEU A 336 -1.44 -5.77 -7.69
N PRO A 337 -2.71 -5.35 -7.52
CA PRO A 337 -3.21 -4.17 -8.21
C PRO A 337 -2.37 -2.93 -7.94
N TYR A 338 -2.02 -2.66 -6.70
CA TYR A 338 -1.16 -1.55 -6.31
C TYR A 338 0.25 -1.67 -6.89
N LEU A 339 0.87 -2.85 -6.76
CA LEU A 339 2.24 -3.08 -7.22
C LEU A 339 2.36 -2.94 -8.74
N LEU A 340 1.38 -3.48 -9.50
CA LEU A 340 1.40 -3.46 -10.95
C LEU A 340 0.98 -2.13 -11.54
N ALA A 341 0.15 -1.38 -10.84
CA ALA A 341 -0.31 -0.07 -11.29
C ALA A 341 0.84 0.93 -11.49
N GLY A 342 1.96 0.77 -10.80
CA GLY A 342 3.18 1.55 -11.04
C GLY A 342 3.76 1.42 -12.46
N PHE A 343 3.33 0.43 -13.26
CA PHE A 343 3.67 0.34 -14.69
C PHE A 343 2.86 1.31 -15.56
N LEU A 344 1.66 1.70 -15.12
CA LEU A 344 0.75 2.54 -15.91
C LEU A 344 1.32 3.91 -16.28
N PRO A 345 2.01 4.64 -15.38
CA PRO A 345 2.65 5.90 -15.74
C PRO A 345 3.60 5.79 -16.93
N VAL A 346 4.37 4.69 -17.01
CA VAL A 346 5.30 4.45 -18.11
C VAL A 346 4.55 4.25 -19.44
N VAL A 347 3.41 3.54 -19.41
CA VAL A 347 2.57 3.30 -20.60
C VAL A 347 1.85 4.57 -21.04
N VAL A 348 1.36 5.37 -20.09
CA VAL A 348 0.49 6.55 -20.35
C VAL A 348 1.31 7.78 -20.73
N LYS A 349 2.54 7.91 -20.24
CA LYS A 349 3.42 9.08 -20.46
C LYS A 349 3.45 9.58 -21.92
N PRO A 350 3.66 8.77 -22.97
CA PRO A 350 3.69 9.28 -24.34
C PRO A 350 2.37 9.89 -24.80
N PHE A 351 1.26 9.34 -24.35
CA PHE A 351 -0.07 9.86 -24.69
C PHE A 351 -0.36 11.16 -23.97
N ALA A 352 0.07 11.30 -22.73
CA ALA A 352 -0.03 12.53 -21.96
C ALA A 352 0.86 13.63 -22.57
N ASP A 353 2.11 13.31 -22.91
CA ASP A 353 3.09 14.24 -23.48
C ASP A 353 2.68 14.74 -24.87
N SER A 354 1.99 13.91 -25.67
CA SER A 354 1.48 14.29 -27.00
C SER A 354 0.21 15.17 -26.95
N GLY A 355 -0.32 15.46 -25.76
CA GLY A 355 -1.60 16.19 -25.59
C GLY A 355 -2.83 15.37 -26.02
N GLY A 356 -2.68 14.06 -26.21
CA GLY A 356 -3.75 13.16 -26.64
C GLY A 356 -4.80 12.87 -25.57
N ILE A 357 -4.58 13.31 -24.32
CA ILE A 357 -5.50 13.11 -23.20
C ILE A 357 -6.07 14.47 -22.79
N GLU A 358 -7.36 14.68 -23.04
CA GLU A 358 -8.05 15.84 -22.51
C GLU A 358 -8.33 15.69 -21.02
N THR A 359 -7.80 16.61 -20.23
CA THR A 359 -7.85 16.59 -18.75
C THR A 359 -9.29 16.48 -18.22
N THR A 360 -10.21 17.28 -18.77
CA THR A 360 -11.63 17.26 -18.35
C THR A 360 -12.27 15.90 -18.56
N THR A 361 -12.04 15.29 -19.72
CA THR A 361 -12.55 13.97 -20.06
C THR A 361 -11.95 12.88 -19.16
N ALA A 362 -10.64 12.94 -18.94
CA ALA A 362 -9.93 11.98 -18.08
C ALA A 362 -10.48 11.99 -16.64
N PHE A 363 -10.59 13.16 -16.03
CA PHE A 363 -11.10 13.28 -14.66
C PHE A 363 -12.60 13.01 -14.55
N SER A 364 -13.42 13.31 -15.59
CA SER A 364 -14.84 12.92 -15.62
C SER A 364 -15.00 11.40 -15.59
N LEU A 365 -14.23 10.69 -16.42
CA LEU A 365 -14.24 9.22 -16.46
C LEU A 365 -13.73 8.62 -15.16
N ALA A 366 -12.66 9.18 -14.59
CA ALA A 366 -12.13 8.75 -13.31
C ALA A 366 -13.18 8.89 -12.20
N SER A 367 -13.83 10.05 -12.09
CA SER A 367 -14.94 10.29 -11.16
C SER A 367 -16.06 9.25 -11.32
N PHE A 368 -16.51 9.01 -12.56
CA PHE A 368 -17.55 8.03 -12.85
C PHE A 368 -17.16 6.61 -12.37
N PHE A 369 -15.94 6.15 -12.67
CA PHE A 369 -15.48 4.84 -12.26
C PHE A 369 -15.26 4.73 -10.75
N LEU A 370 -14.86 5.80 -10.07
CA LEU A 370 -14.71 5.82 -8.62
C LEU A 370 -16.08 5.72 -7.92
N PHE A 371 -17.12 6.39 -8.43
CA PHE A 371 -18.48 6.18 -7.93
C PHE A 371 -19.00 4.77 -8.26
N LEU A 372 -18.70 4.24 -9.45
CA LEU A 372 -19.06 2.88 -9.84
C LEU A 372 -18.42 1.84 -8.90
N ALA A 373 -17.20 2.08 -8.40
CA ALA A 373 -16.50 1.23 -7.45
C ALA A 373 -17.25 1.07 -6.11
N VAL A 374 -18.14 1.98 -5.77
CA VAL A 374 -18.98 1.89 -4.58
C VAL A 374 -20.01 0.76 -4.70
N LEU A 375 -20.50 0.46 -5.91
CA LEU A 375 -21.54 -0.56 -6.11
C LEU A 375 -21.14 -1.96 -5.60
N PRO A 376 -20.00 -2.55 -6.01
CA PRO A 376 -19.60 -3.83 -5.45
C PRO A 376 -19.39 -3.78 -3.94
N LEU A 377 -18.88 -2.65 -3.39
CA LEU A 377 -18.70 -2.49 -1.96
C LEU A 377 -20.02 -2.44 -1.19
N MET A 378 -21.11 -1.93 -1.77
CA MET A 378 -22.43 -1.98 -1.13
C MET A 378 -22.88 -3.41 -0.84
N TYR A 379 -22.54 -4.35 -1.73
CA TYR A 379 -22.87 -5.79 -1.59
C TYR A 379 -21.78 -6.58 -0.85
N ALA A 380 -20.60 -6.01 -0.63
CA ALA A 380 -19.53 -6.67 0.11
C ALA A 380 -19.94 -6.85 1.59
N PRO A 381 -19.58 -7.98 2.24
CA PRO A 381 -19.77 -8.13 3.67
C PRO A 381 -18.81 -7.22 4.44
N GLU A 382 -19.18 -6.84 5.67
CA GLU A 382 -18.23 -6.20 6.58
C GLU A 382 -17.17 -7.22 7.02
N THR A 383 -15.89 -6.84 7.00
CA THR A 383 -14.80 -7.74 7.38
C THR A 383 -14.49 -7.70 8.88
N LEU A 384 -14.89 -6.65 9.59
CA LEU A 384 -14.87 -6.63 11.05
C LEU A 384 -15.96 -7.55 11.61
N PRO A 385 -15.68 -8.45 12.59
CA PRO A 385 -16.66 -9.36 13.12
C PRO A 385 -17.91 -8.65 13.65
N GLU A 386 -19.08 -8.99 13.10
CA GLU A 386 -20.40 -8.40 13.46
C GLU A 386 -20.68 -8.41 14.98
N LYS A 387 -20.25 -9.46 15.66
CA LYS A 387 -20.41 -9.58 17.12
C LYS A 387 -19.78 -8.39 17.85
N ARG A 388 -18.64 -7.90 17.36
CA ARG A 388 -17.94 -6.75 17.95
C ARG A 388 -18.65 -5.43 17.68
N ILE A 389 -19.23 -5.27 16.51
CA ILE A 389 -20.03 -4.09 16.18
C ILE A 389 -21.26 -4.04 17.09
N LYS A 390 -21.98 -5.15 17.19
CA LYS A 390 -23.17 -5.27 18.06
C LYS A 390 -22.85 -5.07 19.55
N GLU A 391 -21.74 -5.61 20.05
CA GLU A 391 -21.29 -5.40 21.43
C GLU A 391 -20.97 -3.93 21.73
N ARG A 392 -20.47 -3.17 20.75
CA ARG A 392 -20.22 -1.73 20.89
C ARG A 392 -21.52 -0.94 20.84
N GLU A 393 -22.38 -1.20 19.86
CA GLU A 393 -23.68 -0.53 19.77
C GLU A 393 -24.50 -0.70 21.03
N LEU A 394 -24.52 -1.92 21.59
CA LEU A 394 -25.19 -2.20 22.87
C LEU A 394 -24.57 -1.42 24.04
N ARG A 395 -23.24 -1.33 24.06
CA ARG A 395 -22.53 -0.56 25.11
C ARG A 395 -22.83 0.92 25.04
N ASP A 396 -22.78 1.49 23.83
CA ASP A 396 -23.12 2.90 23.59
C ASP A 396 -24.58 3.20 23.93
N TYR A 397 -25.49 2.29 23.60
CA TYR A 397 -26.89 2.40 23.98
C TYR A 397 -27.08 2.43 25.51
N VAL A 398 -26.45 1.48 26.21
CA VAL A 398 -26.51 1.40 27.69
C VAL A 398 -25.89 2.65 28.33
N GLU A 399 -24.80 3.19 27.78
CA GLU A 399 -24.17 4.40 28.31
C GLU A 399 -25.05 5.64 28.09
N ARG A 400 -25.65 5.78 26.90
CA ARG A 400 -26.64 6.85 26.62
C ARG A 400 -27.85 6.76 27.54
N ALA A 401 -28.40 5.56 27.75
CA ALA A 401 -29.52 5.34 28.64
C ALA A 401 -29.16 5.72 30.09
N LYS A 402 -27.93 5.40 30.57
CA LYS A 402 -27.46 5.82 31.90
C LYS A 402 -27.36 7.34 32.03
N LYS A 403 -26.72 8.01 31.06
CA LYS A 403 -26.60 9.47 31.03
C LYS A 403 -27.95 10.17 31.00
N THR A 404 -28.91 9.61 30.26
CA THR A 404 -30.28 10.14 30.22
C THR A 404 -30.96 9.97 31.56
N LYS A 405 -30.83 8.81 32.22
CA LYS A 405 -31.38 8.57 33.54
C LYS A 405 -30.80 9.53 34.61
N GLU A 406 -29.46 9.74 34.58
CA GLU A 406 -28.78 10.66 35.49
C GLU A 406 -29.19 12.12 35.27
N LYS A 407 -29.61 12.51 34.07
CA LYS A 407 -30.06 13.87 33.73
C LYS A 407 -31.50 14.16 34.21
N TYR A 408 -32.31 13.12 34.39
CA TYR A 408 -33.72 13.24 34.77
C TYR A 408 -34.02 12.69 36.20
N ALA A 409 -33.01 12.19 36.89
CA ALA A 409 -33.07 11.86 38.33
C ALA A 409 -32.52 13.02 39.17
#